data_f808869738a47ecd90255b2d2f81923e
#
_entry.id   f808869738a47ecd90255b2d2f81923e
#
_cell.length_a   1.000
_cell.length_b   1.000
_cell.length_c   1.000
_cell.angle_alpha   90.00
_cell.angle_beta   90.00
_cell.angle_gamma   90.00
#
_symmetry.space_group_name_H-M   'P 1'
#
loop_
_entity.id
_entity.type
_entity.pdbx_description
1 polymer ?
#
loop_
_entity_poly.entity_id
_entity_poly.type
_entity_poly.pdbx_seq_one_letter_code
_entity_poly.pdbx_strand_id
1 'polypeptide(L)'
;MNVVERIRQSHDSLTTTEQEAADFILGHLTDALISNSAELSQLSGVSQPTLSRLFRKLGYKNAREFRRDVRRYHQPGAPEVASPDSTSGNFAHDLLERDTTSLSRTYNRISDGQIATLAARILDARTVAILGLRNNYPMALHLREQLIQSRSNVMMLPQPGQSLSEEIVDLGGRDLAILFGVRRRTPIFATIAAELHRQGVPIIMVGDSTLRRTAQSCDATFLEADVSVHILTSFTAAFSLVALLADAVATRAQLAGHGEVGRVAGLGEIEETEKLRGFEGIEGLGDGLPAESIEQAGETGDAAAAEGRIERINRGFAQLDELERGALRR
;
A
#
# COMPACT_ATOMS: atom_id res chain seq x y z
N MET A 1 12.50 -22.05 -25.30
CA MET A 1 11.04 -21.82 -25.33
C MET A 1 10.58 -21.70 -23.89
N ASN A 2 10.02 -20.58 -23.50
CA ASN A 2 9.55 -20.28 -22.14
C ASN A 2 8.08 -20.75 -21.97
N VAL A 3 7.56 -20.66 -20.74
CA VAL A 3 6.21 -21.13 -20.39
C VAL A 3 5.12 -20.40 -21.21
N VAL A 4 5.26 -19.11 -21.44
CA VAL A 4 4.29 -18.28 -22.21
C VAL A 4 4.28 -18.71 -23.68
N GLU A 5 5.45 -18.89 -24.28
CA GLU A 5 5.57 -19.37 -25.65
C GLU A 5 4.97 -20.77 -25.82
N ARG A 6 5.20 -21.69 -24.84
CA ARG A 6 4.60 -23.03 -24.86
C ARG A 6 3.09 -22.99 -24.81
N ILE A 7 2.52 -22.17 -23.91
CA ILE A 7 1.07 -22.03 -23.80
C ILE A 7 0.49 -21.51 -25.11
N ARG A 8 1.06 -20.45 -25.68
CA ARG A 8 0.57 -19.85 -26.95
C ARG A 8 0.62 -20.83 -28.11
N GLN A 9 1.73 -21.55 -28.29
CA GLN A 9 1.88 -22.51 -29.39
C GLN A 9 0.93 -23.70 -29.26
N SER A 10 0.55 -24.08 -28.04
CA SER A 10 -0.32 -25.21 -27.81
C SER A 10 -1.80 -24.82 -27.70
N HIS A 11 -2.14 -23.53 -27.59
CA HIS A 11 -3.46 -23.02 -27.22
C HIS A 11 -4.59 -23.59 -28.11
N ASP A 12 -4.43 -23.58 -29.42
CA ASP A 12 -5.43 -24.06 -30.37
C ASP A 12 -5.64 -25.61 -30.32
N SER A 13 -4.69 -26.34 -29.71
CA SER A 13 -4.77 -27.79 -29.54
C SER A 13 -5.35 -28.21 -28.18
N LEU A 14 -5.63 -27.24 -27.29
CA LEU A 14 -6.20 -27.46 -25.98
C LEU A 14 -7.74 -27.59 -26.06
N THR A 15 -8.32 -28.33 -25.12
CA THR A 15 -9.78 -28.34 -24.91
C THR A 15 -10.22 -27.01 -24.28
N THR A 16 -11.48 -26.64 -24.43
CA THR A 16 -12.03 -25.38 -23.88
C THR A 16 -11.66 -25.17 -22.41
N THR A 17 -11.80 -26.19 -21.56
CA THR A 17 -11.42 -26.10 -20.13
C THR A 17 -9.93 -25.97 -19.91
N GLU A 18 -9.11 -26.54 -20.80
CA GLU A 18 -7.65 -26.38 -20.74
C GLU A 18 -7.23 -25.01 -21.25
N GLN A 19 -7.96 -24.44 -22.21
CA GLN A 19 -7.76 -23.03 -22.67
C GLN A 19 -8.10 -22.04 -21.57
N GLU A 20 -9.22 -22.22 -20.87
CA GLU A 20 -9.58 -21.41 -19.70
C GLU A 20 -8.47 -21.43 -18.64
N ALA A 21 -7.92 -22.62 -18.35
CA ALA A 21 -6.80 -22.74 -17.43
C ALA A 21 -5.51 -22.09 -17.96
N ALA A 22 -5.24 -22.21 -19.24
CA ALA A 22 -4.08 -21.62 -19.91
C ALA A 22 -4.16 -20.09 -19.92
N ASP A 23 -5.33 -19.54 -20.23
CA ASP A 23 -5.60 -18.09 -20.24
C ASP A 23 -5.52 -17.52 -18.82
N PHE A 24 -6.07 -18.24 -17.83
CA PHE A 24 -5.89 -17.88 -16.43
C PHE A 24 -4.40 -17.81 -16.06
N ILE A 25 -3.61 -18.83 -16.42
CA ILE A 25 -2.19 -18.89 -16.14
C ILE A 25 -1.43 -17.73 -16.83
N LEU A 26 -1.77 -17.42 -18.08
CA LEU A 26 -1.16 -16.29 -18.81
C LEU A 26 -1.45 -14.95 -18.15
N GLY A 27 -2.68 -14.76 -17.68
CA GLY A 27 -3.08 -13.54 -16.96
C GLY A 27 -2.54 -13.46 -15.53
N HIS A 28 -2.20 -14.62 -14.92
CA HIS A 28 -1.88 -14.77 -13.49
C HIS A 28 -0.62 -15.61 -13.26
N LEU A 29 0.45 -15.36 -14.04
CA LEU A 29 1.73 -16.10 -13.94
C LEU A 29 2.30 -16.12 -12.52
N THR A 30 2.08 -15.07 -11.78
CA THR A 30 2.48 -14.95 -10.38
C THR A 30 1.73 -15.95 -9.49
N ASP A 31 0.42 -16.07 -9.66
CA ASP A 31 -0.39 -17.02 -8.90
C ASP A 31 -0.01 -18.46 -9.28
N ALA A 32 0.23 -18.71 -10.57
CA ALA A 32 0.76 -20.00 -11.05
C ALA A 32 2.15 -20.35 -10.46
N LEU A 33 2.94 -19.34 -10.10
CA LEU A 33 4.26 -19.52 -9.47
C LEU A 33 4.15 -19.93 -8.00
N ILE A 34 3.26 -19.29 -7.24
CA ILE A 34 3.19 -19.41 -5.77
C ILE A 34 2.19 -20.46 -5.31
N SER A 35 1.13 -20.71 -6.09
CA SER A 35 0.07 -21.66 -5.72
C SER A 35 0.49 -23.12 -5.88
N ASN A 36 0.04 -23.96 -4.98
CA ASN A 36 0.07 -25.40 -5.20
C ASN A 36 -1.04 -25.78 -6.21
N SER A 37 -1.09 -27.07 -6.60
CA SER A 37 -2.05 -27.52 -7.63
C SER A 37 -3.50 -27.43 -7.17
N ALA A 38 -3.78 -27.51 -5.86
CA ALA A 38 -5.12 -27.36 -5.31
C ALA A 38 -5.55 -25.89 -5.31
N GLU A 39 -4.67 -25.01 -4.86
CA GLU A 39 -4.89 -23.54 -4.89
C GLU A 39 -5.06 -23.03 -6.32
N LEU A 40 -4.21 -23.48 -7.24
CA LEU A 40 -4.30 -23.09 -8.65
C LEU A 40 -5.62 -23.58 -9.28
N SER A 41 -6.09 -24.77 -8.89
CA SER A 41 -7.39 -25.31 -9.29
C SER A 41 -8.54 -24.43 -8.82
N GLN A 42 -8.49 -23.96 -7.56
CA GLN A 42 -9.51 -23.04 -7.02
C GLN A 42 -9.49 -21.69 -7.71
N LEU A 43 -8.31 -21.14 -7.94
CA LEU A 43 -8.14 -19.80 -8.56
C LEU A 43 -8.56 -19.80 -10.04
N SER A 44 -8.22 -20.86 -10.77
CA SER A 44 -8.53 -20.96 -12.21
C SER A 44 -9.94 -21.51 -12.50
N GLY A 45 -10.66 -21.99 -11.48
CA GLY A 45 -11.98 -22.60 -11.65
C GLY A 45 -11.97 -23.98 -12.33
N VAL A 46 -10.79 -24.56 -12.61
CA VAL A 46 -10.67 -25.87 -13.27
C VAL A 46 -10.15 -26.95 -12.33
N SER A 47 -10.50 -28.21 -12.61
CA SER A 47 -10.10 -29.33 -11.74
C SER A 47 -8.60 -29.60 -11.76
N GLN A 48 -8.02 -30.12 -10.65
CA GLN A 48 -6.61 -30.51 -10.60
C GLN A 48 -6.20 -31.55 -11.68
N PRO A 49 -7.05 -32.54 -12.03
CA PRO A 49 -6.78 -33.42 -13.16
C PRO A 49 -6.65 -32.69 -14.49
N THR A 50 -7.46 -31.65 -14.71
CA THR A 50 -7.39 -30.81 -15.91
C THR A 50 -6.08 -30.04 -15.97
N LEU A 51 -5.66 -29.40 -14.86
CA LEU A 51 -4.35 -28.74 -14.75
C LEU A 51 -3.20 -29.71 -15.02
N SER A 52 -3.28 -30.93 -14.49
CA SER A 52 -2.25 -31.96 -14.71
C SER A 52 -2.16 -32.41 -16.15
N ARG A 53 -3.30 -32.47 -16.86
CA ARG A 53 -3.34 -32.76 -18.32
C ARG A 53 -2.77 -31.59 -19.12
N LEU A 54 -3.15 -30.35 -18.79
CA LEU A 54 -2.59 -29.13 -19.39
C LEU A 54 -1.07 -29.13 -19.28
N PHE A 55 -0.50 -29.30 -18.09
CA PHE A 55 0.95 -29.31 -17.90
C PHE A 55 1.65 -30.34 -18.77
N ARG A 56 1.08 -31.54 -18.91
CA ARG A 56 1.64 -32.58 -19.79
C ARG A 56 1.57 -32.19 -21.26
N LYS A 57 0.46 -31.60 -21.71
CA LYS A 57 0.32 -31.09 -23.09
C LYS A 57 1.32 -29.96 -23.39
N LEU A 58 1.62 -29.12 -22.40
CA LEU A 58 2.65 -28.10 -22.48
C LEU A 58 4.08 -28.64 -22.40
N GLY A 59 4.26 -29.99 -22.27
CA GLY A 59 5.55 -30.65 -22.24
C GLY A 59 6.22 -30.71 -20.88
N TYR A 60 5.48 -30.49 -19.78
CA TYR A 60 5.99 -30.62 -18.41
C TYR A 60 5.67 -32.01 -17.83
N LYS A 61 6.60 -32.61 -17.13
CA LYS A 61 6.40 -33.91 -16.47
C LYS A 61 5.42 -33.82 -15.29
N ASN A 62 5.38 -32.66 -14.63
CA ASN A 62 4.55 -32.42 -13.44
C ASN A 62 4.44 -30.91 -13.12
N ALA A 63 3.57 -30.56 -12.19
CA ALA A 63 3.37 -29.18 -11.71
C ALA A 63 4.65 -28.53 -11.13
N ARG A 64 5.59 -29.33 -10.59
CA ARG A 64 6.86 -28.81 -10.05
C ARG A 64 7.78 -28.33 -11.17
N GLU A 65 7.81 -29.05 -12.28
CA GLU A 65 8.60 -28.67 -13.45
C GLU A 65 8.00 -27.44 -14.13
N PHE A 66 6.68 -27.39 -14.29
CA PHE A 66 5.95 -26.22 -14.77
C PHE A 66 6.28 -24.98 -13.91
N ARG A 67 6.12 -25.05 -12.58
CA ARG A 67 6.46 -23.94 -11.68
C ARG A 67 7.91 -23.53 -11.73
N ARG A 68 8.85 -24.47 -11.98
CA ARG A 68 10.27 -24.15 -12.17
C ARG A 68 10.50 -23.31 -13.42
N ASP A 69 9.78 -23.62 -14.51
CA ASP A 69 9.87 -22.85 -15.76
C ASP A 69 9.18 -21.49 -15.63
N VAL A 70 8.00 -21.41 -14.98
CA VAL A 70 7.37 -20.14 -14.61
C VAL A 70 8.34 -19.29 -13.78
N ARG A 71 9.05 -19.87 -12.82
CA ARG A 71 10.04 -19.16 -11.99
C ARG A 71 11.24 -18.65 -12.80
N ARG A 72 11.69 -19.41 -13.80
CA ARG A 72 12.76 -18.95 -14.70
C ARG A 72 12.32 -17.80 -15.60
N TYR A 73 11.08 -17.86 -16.07
CA TYR A 73 10.48 -16.79 -16.84
C TYR A 73 10.24 -15.55 -15.99
N HIS A 74 9.80 -15.75 -14.77
CA HIS A 74 9.53 -14.72 -13.79
C HIS A 74 10.80 -14.38 -12.98
N GLN A 75 11.88 -13.95 -13.68
CA GLN A 75 13.09 -13.51 -12.98
C GLN A 75 12.80 -12.30 -12.10
N PRO A 76 13.19 -12.32 -10.80
CA PRO A 76 13.05 -11.15 -9.93
C PRO A 76 13.70 -9.93 -10.56
N GLY A 77 12.92 -8.90 -10.84
CA GLY A 77 13.43 -7.65 -11.41
C GLY A 77 13.37 -7.53 -12.94
N ALA A 78 13.06 -8.58 -13.71
CA ALA A 78 12.85 -8.46 -15.14
C ALA A 78 11.54 -7.73 -15.48
N PRO A 79 11.46 -6.94 -16.57
CA PRO A 79 10.21 -6.42 -17.09
C PRO A 79 9.26 -7.55 -17.47
N GLU A 80 8.04 -7.53 -16.97
CA GLU A 80 6.99 -8.38 -17.51
C GLU A 80 6.48 -7.76 -18.81
N VAL A 81 6.55 -8.53 -19.87
CA VAL A 81 5.97 -8.15 -21.16
C VAL A 81 4.65 -8.90 -21.28
N ALA A 82 3.54 -8.21 -21.05
CA ALA A 82 2.23 -8.73 -21.42
C ALA A 82 2.07 -8.69 -22.94
N SER A 83 1.19 -9.57 -23.44
CA SER A 83 0.94 -9.66 -24.88
C SER A 83 0.27 -8.42 -25.42
N PRO A 84 0.65 -7.93 -26.60
CA PRO A 84 -0.01 -6.80 -27.26
C PRO A 84 -1.45 -7.09 -27.71
N ASP A 85 -1.91 -8.34 -27.64
CA ASP A 85 -3.12 -8.82 -28.29
C ASP A 85 -4.46 -8.35 -27.67
N SER A 86 -4.42 -7.55 -26.61
CA SER A 86 -5.62 -7.05 -25.91
C SER A 86 -5.80 -5.54 -25.97
N THR A 87 -5.19 -4.84 -26.91
CA THR A 87 -5.40 -3.40 -27.02
C THR A 87 -6.62 -3.11 -27.90
N SER A 88 -7.74 -2.79 -27.26
CA SER A 88 -8.96 -2.32 -27.93
C SER A 88 -8.80 -0.95 -28.59
N GLY A 89 -7.66 -0.28 -28.42
CA GLY A 89 -7.45 1.11 -28.79
C GLY A 89 -8.04 2.14 -27.81
N ASN A 90 -8.82 1.71 -26.81
CA ASN A 90 -9.43 2.55 -25.78
C ASN A 90 -8.58 2.55 -24.50
N PHE A 91 -7.33 3.00 -24.56
CA PHE A 91 -6.36 2.91 -23.46
C PHE A 91 -6.89 3.41 -22.12
N ALA A 92 -7.62 4.52 -22.11
CA ALA A 92 -8.16 5.10 -20.88
C ALA A 92 -9.25 4.22 -20.26
N HIS A 93 -10.16 3.70 -21.07
CA HIS A 93 -11.24 2.82 -20.63
C HIS A 93 -10.70 1.50 -20.12
N ASP A 94 -9.78 0.87 -20.86
CA ASP A 94 -9.17 -0.41 -20.50
C ASP A 94 -8.36 -0.30 -19.20
N LEU A 95 -7.67 0.82 -18.97
CA LEU A 95 -6.96 1.08 -17.73
C LEU A 95 -7.93 1.28 -16.57
N LEU A 96 -8.97 2.10 -16.75
CA LEU A 96 -9.98 2.37 -15.73
C LEU A 96 -10.68 1.07 -15.28
N GLU A 97 -11.10 0.22 -16.21
CA GLU A 97 -11.76 -1.05 -15.90
C GLU A 97 -10.85 -1.97 -15.09
N ARG A 98 -9.59 -2.13 -15.49
CA ARG A 98 -8.61 -2.94 -14.77
C ARG A 98 -8.30 -2.38 -13.39
N ASP A 99 -8.08 -1.09 -13.28
CA ASP A 99 -7.75 -0.46 -12.01
C ASP A 99 -8.94 -0.45 -11.04
N THR A 100 -10.17 -0.24 -11.53
CA THR A 100 -11.39 -0.38 -10.73
C THR A 100 -11.54 -1.79 -10.17
N THR A 101 -11.27 -2.80 -10.99
CA THR A 101 -11.29 -4.21 -10.56
C THR A 101 -10.21 -4.47 -9.49
N SER A 102 -8.98 -3.99 -9.70
CA SER A 102 -7.88 -4.14 -8.75
C SER A 102 -8.15 -3.42 -7.43
N LEU A 103 -8.72 -2.22 -7.46
CA LEU A 103 -9.16 -1.49 -6.29
C LEU A 103 -10.21 -2.27 -5.52
N SER A 104 -11.28 -2.72 -6.18
CA SER A 104 -12.35 -3.49 -5.55
C SER A 104 -11.82 -4.76 -4.87
N ARG A 105 -10.95 -5.51 -5.54
CA ARG A 105 -10.32 -6.71 -4.98
C ARG A 105 -9.41 -6.40 -3.79
N THR A 106 -8.71 -5.28 -3.82
CA THR A 106 -7.84 -4.83 -2.72
C THR A 106 -8.66 -4.51 -1.49
N TYR A 107 -9.67 -3.66 -1.63
CA TYR A 107 -10.48 -3.20 -0.50
C TYR A 107 -11.37 -4.32 0.10
N ASN A 108 -11.82 -5.28 -0.70
CA ASN A 108 -12.55 -6.45 -0.19
C ASN A 108 -11.73 -7.36 0.74
N ARG A 109 -10.41 -7.16 0.84
CA ARG A 109 -9.51 -7.92 1.73
C ARG A 109 -9.13 -7.17 3.00
N ILE A 110 -9.61 -5.95 3.18
CA ILE A 110 -9.24 -5.05 4.27
C ILE A 110 -10.46 -4.80 5.15
N SER A 111 -10.27 -4.81 6.45
CA SER A 111 -11.28 -4.38 7.40
C SER A 111 -10.90 -3.05 8.06
N ASP A 112 -11.90 -2.24 8.42
CA ASP A 112 -11.68 -0.97 9.12
C ASP A 112 -10.94 -1.18 10.44
N GLY A 113 -11.24 -2.25 11.17
CA GLY A 113 -10.55 -2.60 12.40
C GLY A 113 -9.05 -2.89 12.19
N GLN A 114 -8.68 -3.51 11.07
CA GLN A 114 -7.28 -3.70 10.70
C GLN A 114 -6.60 -2.36 10.46
N ILE A 115 -7.21 -1.48 9.68
CA ILE A 115 -6.65 -0.15 9.37
C ILE A 115 -6.53 0.70 10.63
N ALA A 116 -7.55 0.71 11.50
CA ALA A 116 -7.50 1.42 12.78
C ALA A 116 -6.36 0.93 13.68
N THR A 117 -6.11 -0.39 13.71
CA THR A 117 -5.00 -1.00 14.45
C THR A 117 -3.65 -0.59 13.89
N LEU A 118 -3.51 -0.57 12.55
CA LEU A 118 -2.28 -0.13 11.88
C LEU A 118 -2.01 1.36 12.11
N ALA A 119 -3.03 2.20 12.04
CA ALA A 119 -2.92 3.63 12.32
C ALA A 119 -2.43 3.89 13.76
N ALA A 120 -2.96 3.14 14.74
CA ALA A 120 -2.50 3.20 16.13
C ALA A 120 -1.01 2.84 16.24
N ARG A 121 -0.60 1.69 15.68
CA ARG A 121 0.80 1.25 15.69
C ARG A 121 1.76 2.25 15.04
N ILE A 122 1.33 2.88 13.93
CA ILE A 122 2.12 3.91 13.26
C ILE A 122 2.30 5.13 14.16
N LEU A 123 1.27 5.56 14.89
CA LEU A 123 1.38 6.70 15.80
C LEU A 123 2.21 6.40 17.04
N ASP A 124 2.06 5.20 17.62
CA ASP A 124 2.69 4.80 18.88
C ASP A 124 4.19 4.46 18.71
N ALA A 125 4.64 4.13 17.52
CA ALA A 125 6.02 3.75 17.27
C ALA A 125 6.99 4.91 17.56
N ARG A 126 8.15 4.61 18.18
CA ARG A 126 9.25 5.57 18.37
C ARG A 126 9.71 6.13 17.03
N THR A 127 10.01 5.27 16.09
CA THR A 127 10.43 5.59 14.73
C THR A 127 9.63 4.76 13.74
N VAL A 128 9.20 5.34 12.63
CA VAL A 128 8.63 4.61 11.50
C VAL A 128 9.64 4.62 10.37
N ALA A 129 10.20 3.45 10.05
CA ALA A 129 11.13 3.26 8.95
C ALA A 129 10.37 2.73 7.73
N ILE A 130 10.37 3.46 6.63
CA ILE A 130 9.64 3.12 5.42
C ILE A 130 10.62 2.70 4.34
N LEU A 131 10.51 1.46 3.85
CA LEU A 131 11.38 0.92 2.82
C LEU A 131 10.63 0.77 1.50
N GLY A 132 11.20 1.32 0.44
CA GLY A 132 10.80 1.08 -0.93
C GLY A 132 11.99 1.02 -1.86
N LEU A 133 12.09 -0.04 -2.65
CA LEU A 133 13.18 -0.21 -3.61
C LEU A 133 12.63 -0.16 -5.04
N ARG A 134 13.36 0.49 -5.97
CA ARG A 134 12.96 0.64 -7.38
C ARG A 134 11.58 1.32 -7.50
N ASN A 135 10.64 0.70 -8.22
CA ASN A 135 9.28 1.24 -8.42
C ASN A 135 8.44 1.31 -7.14
N ASN A 136 8.87 0.67 -6.04
CA ASN A 136 8.25 0.81 -4.73
C ASN A 136 8.72 2.05 -3.98
N TYR A 137 9.84 2.67 -4.39
CA TYR A 137 10.37 3.87 -3.75
C TYR A 137 9.39 5.07 -3.80
N PRO A 138 8.74 5.40 -4.93
CA PRO A 138 7.77 6.49 -4.97
C PRO A 138 6.60 6.32 -4.01
N MET A 139 6.10 5.08 -3.82
CA MET A 139 5.02 4.79 -2.87
C MET A 139 5.46 4.97 -1.42
N ALA A 140 6.65 4.47 -1.10
CA ALA A 140 7.25 4.61 0.21
C ALA A 140 7.53 6.09 0.54
N LEU A 141 8.07 6.84 -0.41
CA LEU A 141 8.30 8.27 -0.29
C LEU A 141 6.98 9.04 -0.10
N HIS A 142 5.96 8.72 -0.88
CA HIS A 142 4.65 9.36 -0.75
C HIS A 142 4.02 9.09 0.63
N LEU A 143 4.09 7.86 1.14
CA LEU A 143 3.62 7.58 2.50
C LEU A 143 4.39 8.38 3.55
N ARG A 144 5.72 8.46 3.42
CA ARG A 144 6.55 9.28 4.32
C ARG A 144 6.09 10.73 4.34
N GLU A 145 5.91 11.34 3.15
CA GLU A 145 5.47 12.74 3.03
C GLU A 145 4.08 12.98 3.64
N GLN A 146 3.18 12.00 3.56
CA GLN A 146 1.89 12.08 4.24
C GLN A 146 2.03 11.94 5.76
N LEU A 147 2.79 10.96 6.23
CA LEU A 147 2.92 10.68 7.67
C LEU A 147 3.62 11.78 8.46
N ILE A 148 4.60 12.49 7.86
CA ILE A 148 5.29 13.60 8.54
C ILE A 148 4.37 14.77 8.88
N GLN A 149 3.19 14.87 8.27
CA GLN A 149 2.17 15.86 8.60
C GLN A 149 1.48 15.53 9.93
N SER A 150 1.45 14.26 10.32
CA SER A 150 0.73 13.80 11.51
C SER A 150 1.67 13.36 12.65
N ARG A 151 2.90 12.94 12.35
CA ARG A 151 3.88 12.48 13.34
C ARG A 151 5.32 12.87 13.00
N SER A 152 6.18 12.87 14.03
CA SER A 152 7.65 12.99 13.87
C SER A 152 8.30 11.60 13.67
N ASN A 153 9.61 11.58 13.45
CA ASN A 153 10.46 10.38 13.37
C ASN A 153 9.97 9.37 12.32
N VAL A 154 9.74 9.86 11.10
CA VAL A 154 9.45 9.05 9.92
C VAL A 154 10.66 9.11 9.00
N MET A 155 11.34 7.99 8.83
CA MET A 155 12.52 7.88 7.98
C MET A 155 12.24 7.08 6.71
N MET A 156 12.84 7.49 5.60
CA MET A 156 12.79 6.77 4.34
C MET A 156 14.03 5.93 4.16
N LEU A 157 13.88 4.69 3.72
CA LEU A 157 14.97 3.75 3.47
C LEU A 157 14.95 3.24 2.01
N PRO A 158 16.10 3.08 1.38
CA PRO A 158 17.40 3.63 1.80
C PRO A 158 17.49 5.13 1.57
N GLN A 159 18.31 5.82 2.36
CA GLN A 159 18.70 7.21 2.08
C GLN A 159 19.76 7.23 0.98
N PRO A 160 19.71 8.20 0.06
CA PRO A 160 20.76 8.35 -0.95
C PRO A 160 22.14 8.52 -0.32
N GLY A 161 23.09 7.67 -0.73
CA GLY A 161 24.47 7.74 -0.25
C GLY A 161 24.73 7.15 1.13
N GLN A 162 23.71 6.55 1.79
CA GLN A 162 23.86 5.90 3.08
C GLN A 162 23.94 4.37 2.93
N SER A 163 24.54 3.73 3.94
CA SER A 163 24.52 2.28 4.08
C SER A 163 23.23 1.84 4.78
N LEU A 164 22.43 1.02 4.12
CA LEU A 164 21.18 0.52 4.70
C LEU A 164 21.41 -0.22 6.03
N SER A 165 22.53 -0.92 6.18
CA SER A 165 22.87 -1.63 7.42
C SER A 165 23.05 -0.68 8.60
N GLU A 166 23.65 0.50 8.35
CA GLU A 166 23.83 1.53 9.37
C GLU A 166 22.50 2.18 9.75
N GLU A 167 21.59 2.32 8.77
CA GLU A 167 20.29 2.93 9.00
C GLU A 167 19.31 2.04 9.80
N ILE A 168 19.45 0.71 9.72
CA ILE A 168 18.53 -0.23 10.38
C ILE A 168 19.09 -0.85 11.67
N VAL A 169 20.38 -0.68 11.98
CA VAL A 169 21.05 -1.40 13.09
C VAL A 169 20.45 -1.08 14.46
N ASP A 170 19.96 0.15 14.66
CA ASP A 170 19.41 0.61 15.95
C ASP A 170 17.86 0.49 16.04
N LEU A 171 17.22 -0.07 15.01
CA LEU A 171 15.80 -0.34 15.04
C LEU A 171 15.49 -1.56 15.91
N GLY A 172 14.39 -1.50 16.65
CA GLY A 172 13.99 -2.55 17.58
C GLY A 172 12.49 -2.57 17.86
N GLY A 173 12.08 -3.28 18.93
CA GLY A 173 10.67 -3.54 19.23
C GLY A 173 9.80 -2.31 19.53
N ARG A 174 10.39 -1.13 19.72
CA ARG A 174 9.66 0.14 19.89
C ARG A 174 9.50 0.92 18.58
N ASP A 175 10.10 0.45 17.51
CA ASP A 175 10.02 1.04 16.18
C ASP A 175 9.02 0.26 15.32
N LEU A 176 8.77 0.74 14.12
CA LEU A 176 7.91 0.08 13.14
C LEU A 176 8.55 0.18 11.77
N ALA A 177 8.60 -0.93 11.05
CA ALA A 177 9.03 -0.93 9.66
C ALA A 177 7.83 -1.11 8.72
N ILE A 178 7.73 -0.28 7.67
CA ILE A 178 6.74 -0.41 6.60
C ILE A 178 7.48 -0.72 5.30
N LEU A 179 7.30 -1.92 4.77
CA LEU A 179 8.04 -2.41 3.61
C LEU A 179 7.12 -2.52 2.38
N PHE A 180 7.46 -1.78 1.33
CA PHE A 180 6.75 -1.85 0.05
C PHE A 180 7.41 -2.87 -0.87
N GLY A 181 6.68 -3.94 -1.20
CA GLY A 181 7.15 -5.06 -2.00
C GLY A 181 6.19 -5.46 -3.11
N VAL A 182 5.66 -4.51 -3.86
CA VAL A 182 4.76 -4.76 -5.00
C VAL A 182 5.57 -5.24 -6.20
N ARG A 183 5.22 -6.40 -6.74
CA ARG A 183 5.78 -7.03 -7.95
C ARG A 183 7.28 -7.29 -7.85
N ARG A 184 8.11 -6.50 -8.51
CA ARG A 184 9.53 -6.75 -8.70
C ARG A 184 10.35 -6.34 -7.49
N ARG A 185 10.64 -7.29 -6.61
CA ARG A 185 11.51 -7.09 -5.46
C ARG A 185 12.95 -7.42 -5.82
N THR A 186 13.87 -6.61 -5.35
CA THR A 186 15.31 -6.94 -5.40
C THR A 186 15.60 -8.11 -4.44
N PRO A 187 16.62 -8.94 -4.70
CA PRO A 187 16.97 -10.06 -3.79
C PRO A 187 17.20 -9.62 -2.35
N ILE A 188 17.77 -8.43 -2.13
CA ILE A 188 18.06 -7.88 -0.80
C ILE A 188 16.78 -7.61 0.03
N PHE A 189 15.62 -7.46 -0.59
CA PHE A 189 14.36 -7.16 0.12
C PHE A 189 14.03 -8.21 1.20
N ALA A 190 14.13 -9.49 0.85
CA ALA A 190 13.87 -10.57 1.80
C ALA A 190 14.91 -10.61 2.94
N THR A 191 16.16 -10.28 2.64
CA THR A 191 17.24 -10.20 3.64
C THR A 191 16.98 -9.08 4.63
N ILE A 192 16.57 -7.90 4.16
CA ILE A 192 16.21 -6.75 5.01
C ILE A 192 15.02 -7.12 5.91
N ALA A 193 13.96 -7.72 5.34
CA ALA A 193 12.80 -8.12 6.11
C ALA A 193 13.14 -9.13 7.21
N ALA A 194 13.98 -10.13 6.90
CA ALA A 194 14.45 -11.12 7.86
C ALA A 194 15.32 -10.50 8.96
N GLU A 195 16.17 -9.54 8.62
CA GLU A 195 17.02 -8.85 9.59
C GLU A 195 16.18 -7.99 10.56
N LEU A 196 15.23 -7.20 10.05
CA LEU A 196 14.32 -6.42 10.88
C LEU A 196 13.48 -7.33 11.81
N HIS A 197 12.99 -8.46 11.30
CA HIS A 197 12.29 -9.44 12.12
C HIS A 197 13.19 -10.02 13.22
N ARG A 198 14.46 -10.36 12.91
CA ARG A 198 15.45 -10.84 13.88
C ARG A 198 15.74 -9.82 14.99
N GLN A 199 15.71 -8.53 14.66
CA GLN A 199 15.86 -7.43 15.63
C GLN A 199 14.59 -7.19 16.46
N GLY A 200 13.51 -7.92 16.20
CA GLY A 200 12.22 -7.75 16.89
C GLY A 200 11.44 -6.50 16.46
N VAL A 201 11.77 -5.92 15.31
CA VAL A 201 11.03 -4.76 14.76
C VAL A 201 9.67 -5.24 14.26
N PRO A 202 8.56 -4.68 14.73
CA PRO A 202 7.25 -4.91 14.13
C PRO A 202 7.22 -4.48 12.67
N ILE A 203 6.65 -5.31 11.79
CA ILE A 203 6.68 -5.08 10.34
C ILE A 203 5.27 -5.01 9.77
N ILE A 204 5.02 -3.99 8.94
CA ILE A 204 3.89 -3.91 8.01
C ILE A 204 4.45 -4.14 6.60
N MET A 205 3.88 -5.06 5.85
CA MET A 205 4.23 -5.27 4.45
C MET A 205 3.07 -4.90 3.55
N VAL A 206 3.33 -4.06 2.55
CA VAL A 206 2.40 -3.70 1.49
C VAL A 206 2.89 -4.30 0.18
N GLY A 207 2.10 -5.16 -0.44
CA GLY A 207 2.53 -5.82 -1.68
C GLY A 207 1.47 -6.69 -2.32
N ASP A 208 1.81 -7.31 -3.43
CA ASP A 208 0.95 -8.26 -4.11
C ASP A 208 1.00 -9.67 -3.46
N SER A 209 0.16 -10.58 -3.93
CA SER A 209 0.06 -11.96 -3.43
C SER A 209 1.40 -12.71 -3.32
N THR A 210 2.39 -12.36 -4.16
CA THR A 210 3.72 -13.01 -4.13
C THR A 210 4.54 -12.66 -2.91
N LEU A 211 4.19 -11.58 -2.19
CA LEU A 211 4.85 -11.16 -0.96
C LEU A 211 4.37 -11.94 0.27
N ARG A 212 3.21 -12.59 0.20
CA ARG A 212 2.52 -13.24 1.33
C ARG A 212 3.43 -14.18 2.12
N ARG A 213 4.24 -15.01 1.44
CA ARG A 213 5.17 -15.95 2.11
C ARG A 213 6.26 -15.23 2.89
N THR A 214 6.81 -14.16 2.34
CA THR A 214 7.81 -13.34 3.04
C THR A 214 7.18 -12.65 4.25
N ALA A 215 5.97 -12.13 4.11
CA ALA A 215 5.25 -11.53 5.22
C ALA A 215 5.00 -12.56 6.35
N GLN A 216 4.56 -13.76 6.02
CA GLN A 216 4.37 -14.84 7.00
C GLN A 216 5.68 -15.26 7.68
N SER A 217 6.80 -15.33 6.95
CA SER A 217 8.10 -15.72 7.54
C SER A 217 8.71 -14.65 8.46
N CYS A 218 8.18 -13.44 8.45
CA CYS A 218 8.62 -12.33 9.28
C CYS A 218 7.54 -11.87 10.27
N ASP A 219 6.46 -12.64 10.46
CA ASP A 219 5.29 -12.29 11.28
C ASP A 219 4.74 -10.89 10.99
N ALA A 220 4.87 -10.45 9.74
CA ALA A 220 4.48 -9.12 9.31
C ALA A 220 2.96 -9.01 9.15
N THR A 221 2.39 -7.86 9.53
CA THR A 221 1.03 -7.52 9.13
C THR A 221 1.01 -7.21 7.63
N PHE A 222 0.27 -7.99 6.86
CA PHE A 222 0.28 -7.92 5.41
C PHE A 222 -0.96 -7.19 4.87
N LEU A 223 -0.72 -6.14 4.09
CA LEU A 223 -1.72 -5.46 3.27
C LEU A 223 -1.50 -5.85 1.81
N GLU A 224 -2.43 -6.62 1.28
CA GLU A 224 -2.35 -7.14 -0.08
C GLU A 224 -3.01 -6.19 -1.07
N ALA A 225 -2.21 -5.61 -1.97
CA ALA A 225 -2.69 -4.87 -3.13
C ALA A 225 -2.88 -5.83 -4.31
N ASP A 226 -4.06 -5.84 -4.90
CA ASP A 226 -4.25 -6.44 -6.22
C ASP A 226 -3.65 -5.48 -7.26
N VAL A 227 -2.82 -5.98 -8.15
CA VAL A 227 -2.16 -5.15 -9.15
C VAL A 227 -2.45 -5.68 -10.55
N SER A 228 -2.96 -4.80 -11.39
CA SER A 228 -3.18 -5.14 -12.80
C SER A 228 -1.87 -5.04 -13.58
N VAL A 229 -1.66 -6.01 -14.46
CA VAL A 229 -0.51 -6.04 -15.36
C VAL A 229 -1.03 -6.03 -16.79
N HIS A 230 -0.59 -5.04 -17.53
CA HIS A 230 -0.70 -4.99 -18.97
C HIS A 230 0.71 -4.97 -19.56
N ILE A 231 1.04 -4.06 -20.48
CA ILE A 231 2.43 -3.83 -20.91
C ILE A 231 3.26 -3.34 -19.72
N LEU A 232 2.68 -2.48 -18.89
CA LEU A 232 3.25 -2.04 -17.62
C LEU A 232 2.32 -2.40 -16.46
N THR A 233 2.89 -2.49 -15.26
CA THR A 233 2.13 -2.71 -14.03
C THR A 233 1.47 -1.41 -13.59
N SER A 234 0.16 -1.43 -13.32
CA SER A 234 -0.51 -0.35 -12.59
C SER A 234 -0.28 -0.51 -11.09
N PHE A 235 0.11 0.58 -10.44
CA PHE A 235 0.29 0.65 -8.99
C PHE A 235 -0.87 1.39 -8.30
N THR A 236 -1.95 1.69 -9.00
CA THR A 236 -3.10 2.47 -8.50
C THR A 236 -3.63 1.91 -7.19
N ALA A 237 -3.88 0.61 -7.10
CA ALA A 237 -4.37 -0.02 -5.88
C ALA A 237 -3.37 0.05 -4.72
N ALA A 238 -2.07 -0.03 -5.00
CA ALA A 238 -1.05 0.10 -3.96
C ALA A 238 -0.92 1.55 -3.47
N PHE A 239 -0.99 2.55 -4.35
CA PHE A 239 -1.06 3.96 -3.96
C PHE A 239 -2.34 4.30 -3.19
N SER A 240 -3.46 3.66 -3.51
CA SER A 240 -4.71 3.80 -2.77
C SER A 240 -4.57 3.30 -1.31
N LEU A 241 -3.81 2.22 -1.07
CA LEU A 241 -3.47 1.77 0.29
C LEU A 241 -2.59 2.76 1.04
N VAL A 242 -1.69 3.46 0.35
CA VAL A 242 -0.89 4.55 0.94
C VAL A 242 -1.81 5.66 1.43
N ALA A 243 -2.75 6.10 0.59
CA ALA A 243 -3.72 7.13 0.95
C ALA A 243 -4.60 6.70 2.14
N LEU A 244 -5.12 5.46 2.12
CA LEU A 244 -5.93 4.91 3.21
C LEU A 244 -5.19 4.89 4.55
N LEU A 245 -3.93 4.42 4.57
CA LEU A 245 -3.12 4.40 5.78
C LEU A 245 -2.82 5.81 6.29
N ALA A 246 -2.45 6.71 5.41
CA ALA A 246 -2.13 8.08 5.78
C ALA A 246 -3.34 8.82 6.34
N ASP A 247 -4.50 8.67 5.71
CA ASP A 247 -5.76 9.28 6.16
C ASP A 247 -6.21 8.73 7.52
N ALA A 248 -6.13 7.42 7.72
CA ALA A 248 -6.45 6.80 9.01
C ALA A 248 -5.51 7.27 10.13
N VAL A 249 -4.22 7.46 9.84
CA VAL A 249 -3.25 8.01 10.80
C VAL A 249 -3.56 9.46 11.12
N ALA A 250 -3.84 10.28 10.10
CA ALA A 250 -4.15 11.70 10.28
C ALA A 250 -5.44 11.89 11.08
N THR A 251 -6.49 11.13 10.75
CA THR A 251 -7.77 11.16 11.47
C THR A 251 -7.57 10.80 12.95
N ARG A 252 -6.84 9.72 13.23
CA ARG A 252 -6.58 9.30 14.62
C ARG A 252 -5.74 10.31 15.39
N ALA A 253 -4.74 10.93 14.74
CA ALA A 253 -3.92 11.97 15.37
C ALA A 253 -4.74 13.20 15.74
N GLN A 254 -5.67 13.62 14.87
CA GLN A 254 -6.59 14.74 15.14
C GLN A 254 -7.53 14.43 16.32
N LEU A 255 -8.13 13.23 16.33
CA LEU A 255 -9.01 12.81 17.43
C LEU A 255 -8.26 12.79 18.78
N ALA A 256 -7.01 12.35 18.82
CA ALA A 256 -6.18 12.37 20.02
C ALA A 256 -5.88 13.80 20.49
N GLY A 257 -5.55 14.71 19.57
CA GLY A 257 -5.31 16.12 19.88
C GLY A 257 -6.56 16.85 20.44
N HIS A 258 -7.73 16.56 19.89
CA HIS A 258 -8.98 17.12 20.42
C HIS A 258 -9.34 16.56 21.81
N GLY A 259 -8.99 15.30 22.10
CA GLY A 259 -9.21 14.68 23.41
C GLY A 259 -8.35 15.29 24.53
N GLU A 260 -7.14 15.75 24.23
CA GLU A 260 -6.27 16.45 25.20
C GLU A 260 -6.77 17.87 25.49
N VAL A 261 -7.24 18.60 24.48
CA VAL A 261 -7.83 19.94 24.67
C VAL A 261 -9.08 19.89 25.55
N GLY A 262 -9.93 18.87 25.38
CA GLY A 262 -11.12 18.67 26.23
C GLY A 262 -10.80 18.35 27.70
N ARG A 263 -9.67 17.69 27.99
CA ARG A 263 -9.22 17.39 29.36
C ARG A 263 -8.65 18.60 30.08
N VAL A 264 -7.99 19.50 29.36
CA VAL A 264 -7.43 20.73 29.95
C VAL A 264 -8.52 21.78 30.23
N ALA A 265 -9.63 21.76 29.47
CA ALA A 265 -10.70 22.76 29.59
C ALA A 265 -11.76 22.47 30.67
N GLY A 266 -11.65 21.40 31.46
CA GLY A 266 -12.52 21.15 32.63
C GLY A 266 -14.02 21.14 32.35
N LEU A 267 -14.47 20.77 31.16
CA LEU A 267 -15.89 20.67 30.82
C LEU A 267 -16.37 19.24 31.06
N GLY A 268 -17.28 19.13 32.04
CA GLY A 268 -17.88 17.90 32.47
C GLY A 268 -18.54 17.10 31.36
N GLU A 269 -18.69 15.83 31.67
CA GLU A 269 -19.34 14.79 30.90
C GLU A 269 -20.58 15.30 30.14
N ILE A 270 -20.53 15.27 28.82
CA ILE A 270 -21.72 15.27 27.98
C ILE A 270 -21.90 13.86 27.46
N GLU A 271 -23.00 13.24 27.90
CA GLU A 271 -23.44 11.91 27.53
C GLU A 271 -23.40 11.69 26.00
N GLU A 272 -22.66 10.64 25.63
CA GLU A 272 -22.74 10.01 24.31
C GLU A 272 -24.07 9.28 24.18
N THR A 273 -25.06 9.94 23.61
CA THR A 273 -26.15 9.22 22.89
C THR A 273 -26.83 10.13 21.89
N GLU A 274 -27.01 9.57 20.70
CA GLU A 274 -27.80 10.10 19.57
C GLU A 274 -27.20 11.18 18.67
N LYS A 275 -26.52 10.72 17.59
CA LYS A 275 -26.75 11.25 16.24
C LYS A 275 -25.91 10.51 15.18
N LEU A 276 -26.28 9.29 14.88
CA LEU A 276 -25.96 8.65 13.60
C LEU A 276 -27.28 8.16 12.95
N ARG A 277 -28.08 9.12 12.50
CA ARG A 277 -29.14 8.89 11.51
C ARG A 277 -29.40 10.19 10.75
N GLY A 278 -29.16 10.17 9.45
CA GLY A 278 -29.68 11.19 8.55
C GLY A 278 -28.64 11.78 7.61
N PHE A 279 -28.23 11.03 6.62
CA PHE A 279 -27.71 11.59 5.38
C PHE A 279 -28.74 11.37 4.29
N GLU A 280 -29.68 12.32 4.21
CA GLU A 280 -30.49 12.55 3.02
C GLU A 280 -30.62 14.07 2.83
N GLY A 281 -30.27 14.54 1.63
CA GLY A 281 -30.72 15.84 1.11
C GLY A 281 -29.70 16.96 1.16
N ILE A 282 -28.91 17.11 0.09
CA ILE A 282 -28.24 18.36 -0.24
C ILE A 282 -29.10 19.04 -1.31
N GLU A 283 -29.85 20.08 -0.93
CA GLU A 283 -30.28 21.17 -1.82
C GLU A 283 -30.24 22.48 -1.04
N GLY A 284 -29.62 23.53 -1.62
CA GLY A 284 -29.83 24.90 -1.21
C GLY A 284 -28.57 25.67 -0.78
N LEU A 285 -27.90 26.27 -1.74
CA LEU A 285 -26.99 27.43 -1.58
C LEU A 285 -27.78 28.67 -1.18
N GLY A 286 -27.24 29.46 -0.27
CA GLY A 286 -27.71 30.84 -0.03
C GLY A 286 -27.06 31.54 1.16
N ASP A 287 -26.13 32.41 0.85
CA ASP A 287 -25.71 33.66 1.49
C ASP A 287 -25.87 33.95 3.01
N GLY A 288 -24.79 34.43 3.58
CA GLY A 288 -24.84 35.44 4.64
C GLY A 288 -24.16 35.07 5.96
N LEU A 289 -22.90 35.43 6.11
CA LEU A 289 -22.23 35.58 7.41
C LEU A 289 -22.34 37.03 7.89
N PRO A 290 -22.62 37.29 9.17
CA PRO A 290 -22.15 38.51 9.82
C PRO A 290 -20.89 38.22 10.66
N ALA A 291 -19.90 39.06 10.42
CA ALA A 291 -18.75 39.21 11.29
C ALA A 291 -19.15 40.11 12.49
N GLU A 292 -18.96 39.60 13.71
CA GLU A 292 -18.73 40.48 14.87
C GLU A 292 -17.88 39.81 15.94
N SER A 293 -16.71 40.40 16.10
CA SER A 293 -15.94 40.67 17.34
C SER A 293 -15.92 39.62 18.46
N ILE A 294 -14.75 39.01 18.68
CA ILE A 294 -14.32 38.59 20.01
C ILE A 294 -13.10 39.42 20.40
N GLU A 295 -13.38 40.32 21.36
CA GLU A 295 -12.39 41.13 22.06
C GLU A 295 -11.41 40.29 22.88
N GLN A 296 -10.25 40.81 22.99
CA GLN A 296 -9.07 40.45 23.74
C GLN A 296 -9.32 39.89 25.14
N ALA A 297 -8.74 38.74 25.45
CA ALA A 297 -8.25 38.45 26.76
C ALA A 297 -6.84 37.84 26.62
N GLY A 298 -5.88 38.60 27.11
CA GLY A 298 -4.49 38.15 27.16
C GLY A 298 -4.32 37.04 28.18
N GLU A 299 -3.53 36.08 27.79
CA GLU A 299 -2.62 35.34 28.68
C GLU A 299 -1.63 34.59 27.78
N THR A 300 -0.46 35.15 27.71
CA THR A 300 0.73 34.57 27.08
C THR A 300 1.29 33.51 28.02
N GLY A 301 1.20 32.25 27.63
CA GLY A 301 1.94 31.21 28.34
C GLY A 301 1.77 29.77 27.87
N ASP A 302 0.57 29.32 27.54
CA ASP A 302 0.29 27.89 27.35
C ASP A 302 -0.42 27.51 26.04
N ALA A 303 -0.72 28.46 25.17
CA ALA A 303 -1.41 28.19 23.89
C ALA A 303 -0.56 27.40 22.86
N ALA A 304 0.77 27.39 23.03
CA ALA A 304 1.67 26.71 22.09
C ALA A 304 1.67 25.18 22.23
N ALA A 305 1.21 24.64 23.35
CA ALA A 305 1.18 23.19 23.60
C ALA A 305 -0.01 22.49 22.95
N ALA A 306 -1.09 23.20 22.63
CA ALA A 306 -2.33 22.67 22.09
C ALA A 306 -2.43 22.73 20.54
N GLU A 307 -1.47 23.36 19.89
CA GLU A 307 -1.49 23.47 18.43
C GLU A 307 -1.13 22.16 17.73
N GLY A 308 -2.02 21.67 16.88
CA GLY A 308 -1.80 20.47 16.10
C GLY A 308 -0.56 20.56 15.20
N ARG A 309 0.08 19.42 14.90
CA ARG A 309 1.28 19.38 14.06
C ARG A 309 1.08 20.02 12.69
N ILE A 310 -0.09 19.84 12.06
CA ILE A 310 -0.44 20.45 10.78
C ILE A 310 -0.45 21.97 10.86
N GLU A 311 -0.97 22.51 11.95
CA GLU A 311 -1.00 23.98 12.17
C GLU A 311 0.41 24.55 12.35
N ARG A 312 1.30 23.87 13.09
CA ARG A 312 2.72 24.26 13.20
C ARG A 312 3.44 24.23 11.85
N ILE A 313 3.17 23.23 11.01
CA ILE A 313 3.73 23.15 9.65
C ILE A 313 3.23 24.32 8.81
N ASN A 314 1.93 24.62 8.82
CA ASN A 314 1.33 25.72 8.06
C ASN A 314 1.88 27.08 8.50
N ARG A 315 2.09 27.27 9.80
CA ARG A 315 2.74 28.50 10.33
C ARG A 315 4.19 28.59 9.83
N GLY A 316 4.93 27.48 9.81
CA GLY A 316 6.30 27.44 9.28
C GLY A 316 6.36 27.84 7.80
N PHE A 317 5.42 27.34 6.98
CA PHE A 317 5.33 27.75 5.58
C PHE A 317 5.03 29.25 5.41
N ALA A 318 4.10 29.80 6.19
CA ALA A 318 3.80 31.24 6.14
C ALA A 318 5.04 32.09 6.49
N GLN A 319 5.82 31.67 7.48
CA GLN A 319 7.06 32.36 7.86
C GLN A 319 8.14 32.27 6.77
N LEU A 320 8.30 31.11 6.11
CA LEU A 320 9.24 30.94 5.01
C LEU A 320 8.84 31.81 3.80
N ASP A 321 7.56 31.84 3.44
CA ASP A 321 7.03 32.71 2.38
C ASP A 321 7.29 34.20 2.64
N GLU A 322 7.19 34.65 3.89
CA GLU A 322 7.51 36.03 4.26
C GLU A 322 9.00 36.34 4.11
N LEU A 323 9.86 35.38 4.51
CA LEU A 323 11.33 35.51 4.36
C LEU A 323 11.73 35.57 2.88
N GLU A 324 11.16 34.71 2.03
CA GLU A 324 11.42 34.73 0.58
C GLU A 324 10.98 36.04 -0.07
N ARG A 325 9.78 36.54 0.26
CA ARG A 325 9.28 37.85 -0.23
C ARG A 325 10.15 39.00 0.27
N GLY A 326 10.66 38.91 1.48
CA GLY A 326 11.61 39.89 2.05
C GLY A 326 12.98 39.88 1.37
N ALA A 327 13.46 38.70 0.95
CA ALA A 327 14.73 38.57 0.23
C ALA A 327 14.67 39.09 -1.21
N LEU A 328 13.51 38.97 -1.88
CA LEU A 328 13.28 39.46 -3.25
C LEU A 328 13.10 40.98 -3.34
N ARG A 329 12.92 41.69 -2.21
CA ARG A 329 12.77 43.15 -2.14
C ARG A 329 14.04 43.91 -1.81
N ARG A 330 15.14 43.23 -1.58
CA ARG A 330 16.50 43.79 -1.38
C ARG A 330 17.38 43.53 -2.60
#